data_ec8c6ab2a526bf4e9a9b8d68aab6d4a6
#
_entry.id   ec8c6ab2a526bf4e9a9b8d68aab6d4a6
#
_cell.length_a   1.000
_cell.length_b   1.000
_cell.length_c   1.000
_cell.angle_alpha   90.00
_cell.angle_beta   90.00
_cell.angle_gamma   90.00
#
_symmetry.space_group_name_H-M   'P 1'
#
loop_
_entity.id
_entity.type
_entity.pdbx_description
1 polymer ?
#
loop_
_entity_poly.entity_id
_entity_poly.type
_entity_poly.pdbx_seq_one_letter_code
_entity_poly.pdbx_strand_id
1 'polypeptide(L)'
;SNVVGGVTPGKGGNTHLGKPVFNTVKEAVSSTGAQASLAFVPPSYSGDALMEAADGGLRLVCIITDGIPSQDMMRVKRFLRRYPKEKRTMVVGPNCAGIISAGKAMLGIMPGHIYKKGSIGIVSRSGTLGYEAAEQVSNVGLGVSTSVGIGGDPINGSSFLDHMQLFNDDPETEAVIMIGEIGGPQEAEA
;
A
#
# COMPACT_ATOMS: atom_id res chain seq x y z
N SER A 1 2.66 -1.72 -18.15
CA SER A 1 1.87 -1.28 -16.99
C SER A 1 0.62 -2.13 -16.86
N ASN A 2 0.35 -2.65 -15.67
CA ASN A 2 -0.82 -3.48 -15.37
C ASN A 2 -2.03 -2.62 -14.89
N VAL A 3 -2.01 -1.32 -15.14
CA VAL A 3 -3.14 -0.44 -14.86
C VAL A 3 -4.29 -0.77 -15.80
N VAL A 4 -5.44 -1.14 -15.25
CA VAL A 4 -6.63 -1.57 -15.98
C VAL A 4 -7.69 -0.50 -16.10
N GLY A 5 -7.68 0.53 -15.26
CA GLY A 5 -8.63 1.64 -15.30
C GLY A 5 -8.42 2.64 -14.17
N GLY A 6 -9.25 3.66 -14.13
CA GLY A 6 -9.32 4.65 -13.06
C GLY A 6 -10.73 4.76 -12.49
N VAL A 7 -10.85 5.26 -11.27
CA VAL A 7 -12.14 5.55 -10.64
C VAL A 7 -12.19 7.03 -10.27
N THR A 8 -13.19 7.73 -10.81
CA THR A 8 -13.49 9.12 -10.45
C THR A 8 -15.00 9.32 -10.53
N PRO A 9 -15.68 9.58 -9.41
CA PRO A 9 -17.13 9.82 -9.42
C PRO A 9 -17.52 10.95 -10.39
N GLY A 10 -18.55 10.74 -11.18
CA GLY A 10 -19.05 11.68 -12.21
C GLY A 10 -18.25 11.70 -13.51
N LYS A 11 -17.17 10.92 -13.64
CA LYS A 11 -16.38 10.81 -14.88
C LYS A 11 -16.44 9.41 -15.51
N GLY A 12 -17.32 8.55 -15.04
CA GLY A 12 -17.53 7.23 -15.63
C GLY A 12 -17.91 7.30 -17.11
N GLY A 13 -17.42 6.35 -17.89
CA GLY A 13 -17.60 6.31 -19.34
C GLY A 13 -16.51 7.07 -20.13
N ASN A 14 -15.68 7.88 -19.46
CA ASN A 14 -14.54 8.53 -20.10
C ASN A 14 -13.37 7.56 -20.25
N THR A 15 -12.41 7.96 -21.07
CA THR A 15 -11.13 7.26 -21.24
C THR A 15 -9.98 8.21 -20.87
N HIS A 16 -9.01 7.72 -20.11
CA HIS A 16 -7.80 8.45 -19.79
C HIS A 16 -6.57 7.58 -20.10
N LEU A 17 -5.63 8.10 -20.89
CA LEU A 17 -4.44 7.36 -21.36
C LEU A 17 -4.77 5.97 -21.94
N GLY A 18 -5.88 5.87 -22.68
CA GLY A 18 -6.35 4.61 -23.26
C GLY A 18 -6.96 3.61 -22.27
N LYS A 19 -7.22 4.03 -21.03
CA LYS A 19 -7.86 3.20 -20.00
C LYS A 19 -9.23 3.74 -19.61
N PRO A 20 -10.22 2.85 -19.34
CA PRO A 20 -11.55 3.29 -18.95
C PRO A 20 -11.54 3.95 -17.57
N VAL A 21 -12.44 4.91 -17.40
CA VAL A 21 -12.75 5.55 -16.12
C VAL A 21 -14.13 5.12 -15.66
N PHE A 22 -14.27 4.73 -14.41
CA PHE A 22 -15.50 4.27 -13.78
C PHE A 22 -15.98 5.29 -12.73
N ASN A 23 -17.26 5.25 -12.41
CA ASN A 23 -17.82 6.06 -11.33
C ASN A 23 -17.54 5.45 -9.95
N THR A 24 -17.46 4.12 -9.86
CA THR A 24 -17.31 3.39 -8.60
C THR A 24 -16.23 2.30 -8.70
N VAL A 25 -15.67 1.96 -7.55
CA VAL A 25 -14.71 0.84 -7.44
C VAL A 25 -15.39 -0.48 -7.82
N LYS A 26 -16.65 -0.67 -7.43
CA LYS A 26 -17.41 -1.89 -7.75
C LYS A 26 -17.55 -2.10 -9.26
N GLU A 27 -17.87 -1.03 -10.01
CA GLU A 27 -17.92 -1.07 -11.48
C GLU A 27 -16.55 -1.44 -12.08
N ALA A 28 -15.48 -0.80 -11.58
CA ALA A 28 -14.13 -1.06 -12.04
C ALA A 28 -13.72 -2.52 -11.80
N VAL A 29 -13.93 -3.05 -10.60
CA VAL A 29 -13.61 -4.45 -10.25
C VAL A 29 -14.42 -5.42 -11.09
N SER A 30 -15.73 -5.20 -11.24
CA SER A 30 -16.61 -6.08 -12.03
C SER A 30 -16.22 -6.12 -13.50
N SER A 31 -15.78 -4.99 -14.06
CA SER A 31 -15.46 -4.87 -15.50
C SER A 31 -14.04 -5.32 -15.83
N THR A 32 -13.09 -5.21 -14.88
CA THR A 32 -11.67 -5.39 -15.18
C THR A 32 -11.00 -6.50 -14.39
N GLY A 33 -11.64 -7.00 -13.33
CA GLY A 33 -11.02 -7.95 -12.41
C GLY A 33 -9.90 -7.33 -11.55
N ALA A 34 -9.87 -6.00 -11.38
CA ALA A 34 -8.88 -5.31 -10.57
C ALA A 34 -8.82 -5.88 -9.15
N GLN A 35 -7.62 -6.10 -8.62
CA GLN A 35 -7.39 -6.64 -7.28
C GLN A 35 -6.77 -5.61 -6.33
N ALA A 36 -6.14 -4.58 -6.87
CA ALA A 36 -5.47 -3.55 -6.09
C ALA A 36 -5.79 -2.15 -6.61
N SER A 37 -5.74 -1.16 -5.73
CA SER A 37 -5.89 0.26 -6.05
C SER A 37 -4.79 1.10 -5.45
N LEU A 38 -4.34 2.10 -6.20
CA LEU A 38 -3.50 3.19 -5.72
C LEU A 38 -4.36 4.44 -5.60
N ALA A 39 -4.48 4.96 -4.38
CA ALA A 39 -5.37 6.07 -4.06
C ALA A 39 -4.60 7.37 -3.82
N PHE A 40 -4.99 8.42 -4.54
CA PHE A 40 -4.53 9.81 -4.41
C PHE A 40 -5.68 10.75 -4.05
N VAL A 41 -6.65 10.23 -3.31
CA VAL A 41 -7.87 10.96 -2.94
C VAL A 41 -7.53 12.03 -1.89
N PRO A 42 -8.09 13.26 -1.99
CA PRO A 42 -7.88 14.27 -0.96
C PRO A 42 -8.24 13.78 0.46
N PRO A 43 -7.57 14.28 1.52
CA PRO A 43 -7.71 13.75 2.88
C PRO A 43 -9.14 13.61 3.38
N SER A 44 -9.99 14.63 3.13
CA SER A 44 -11.38 14.66 3.57
C SER A 44 -12.29 13.60 2.93
N TYR A 45 -11.88 12.99 1.82
CA TYR A 45 -12.64 11.94 1.13
C TYR A 45 -11.97 10.56 1.20
N SER A 46 -10.77 10.51 1.77
CA SER A 46 -9.95 9.29 1.78
C SER A 46 -10.58 8.17 2.60
N GLY A 47 -11.21 8.49 3.73
CA GLY A 47 -11.89 7.50 4.56
C GLY A 47 -13.02 6.78 3.79
N ASP A 48 -13.85 7.55 3.09
CA ASP A 48 -14.96 7.00 2.30
C ASP A 48 -14.44 6.19 1.10
N ALA A 49 -13.39 6.68 0.43
CA ALA A 49 -12.75 5.95 -0.68
C ALA A 49 -12.17 4.60 -0.25
N LEU A 50 -11.57 4.52 0.95
CA LEU A 50 -11.05 3.26 1.49
C LEU A 50 -12.17 2.27 1.84
N MET A 51 -13.28 2.76 2.39
CA MET A 51 -14.45 1.92 2.67
C MET A 51 -15.13 1.45 1.39
N GLU A 52 -15.25 2.31 0.37
CA GLU A 52 -15.76 1.95 -0.95
C GLU A 52 -14.87 0.88 -1.62
N ALA A 53 -13.56 1.02 -1.51
CA ALA A 53 -12.61 0.05 -2.05
C ALA A 53 -12.80 -1.36 -1.43
N ALA A 54 -13.06 -1.41 -0.13
CA ALA A 54 -13.35 -2.66 0.57
C ALA A 54 -14.70 -3.26 0.14
N ASP A 55 -15.74 -2.45 0.07
CA ASP A 55 -17.06 -2.89 -0.43
C ASP A 55 -17.01 -3.32 -1.90
N GLY A 56 -16.16 -2.70 -2.70
CA GLY A 56 -15.88 -3.06 -4.09
C GLY A 56 -15.15 -4.38 -4.26
N GLY A 57 -14.63 -4.96 -3.18
CA GLY A 57 -13.95 -6.26 -3.18
C GLY A 57 -12.46 -6.22 -3.54
N LEU A 58 -11.81 -5.06 -3.46
CA LEU A 58 -10.36 -4.98 -3.63
C LEU A 58 -9.64 -5.69 -2.49
N ARG A 59 -8.56 -6.39 -2.81
CA ARG A 59 -7.73 -7.09 -1.84
C ARG A 59 -6.69 -6.20 -1.20
N LEU A 60 -6.20 -5.19 -1.94
CA LEU A 60 -5.15 -4.28 -1.53
C LEU A 60 -5.50 -2.85 -1.94
N VAL A 61 -5.34 -1.91 -1.03
CA VAL A 61 -5.35 -0.47 -1.35
C VAL A 61 -4.11 0.16 -0.76
N CYS A 62 -3.36 0.85 -1.61
CA CYS A 62 -2.26 1.71 -1.19
C CYS A 62 -2.74 3.16 -1.25
N ILE A 63 -2.72 3.86 -0.13
CA ILE A 63 -3.14 5.27 -0.05
C ILE A 63 -1.96 6.16 0.29
N ILE A 64 -1.59 7.01 -0.67
CA ILE A 64 -0.42 7.90 -0.59
C ILE A 64 -0.74 9.15 0.23
N THR A 65 -1.99 9.55 0.25
CA THR A 65 -2.47 10.80 0.84
C THR A 65 -1.96 11.00 2.27
N ASP A 66 -1.41 12.19 2.51
CA ASP A 66 -1.05 12.70 3.83
C ASP A 66 -2.20 13.53 4.42
N GLY A 67 -2.21 13.70 5.75
CA GLY A 67 -3.18 14.56 6.45
C GLY A 67 -4.59 13.98 6.59
N ILE A 68 -4.75 12.68 6.48
CA ILE A 68 -6.04 12.02 6.77
C ILE A 68 -6.28 12.07 8.29
N PRO A 69 -7.44 12.57 8.76
CA PRO A 69 -7.73 12.61 10.18
C PRO A 69 -7.68 11.22 10.83
N SER A 70 -7.03 11.12 11.99
CA SER A 70 -6.91 9.84 12.73
C SER A 70 -8.28 9.21 13.03
N GLN A 71 -9.31 10.04 13.27
CA GLN A 71 -10.68 9.56 13.48
C GLN A 71 -11.24 8.84 12.24
N ASP A 72 -10.94 9.33 11.04
CA ASP A 72 -11.38 8.69 9.80
C ASP A 72 -10.66 7.35 9.61
N MET A 73 -9.36 7.28 9.89
CA MET A 73 -8.63 6.01 9.86
C MET A 73 -9.14 5.01 10.91
N MET A 74 -9.55 5.47 12.10
CA MET A 74 -10.24 4.61 13.09
C MET A 74 -11.56 4.06 12.55
N ARG A 75 -12.37 4.91 11.87
CA ARG A 75 -13.62 4.48 11.21
C ARG A 75 -13.33 3.43 10.14
N VAL A 76 -12.33 3.66 9.29
CA VAL A 76 -11.91 2.71 8.26
C VAL A 76 -11.50 1.37 8.89
N LYS A 77 -10.62 1.35 9.89
CA LYS A 77 -10.20 0.11 10.56
C LYS A 77 -11.39 -0.64 11.18
N ARG A 78 -12.33 0.09 11.80
CA ARG A 78 -13.56 -0.52 12.33
C ARG A 78 -14.44 -1.09 11.22
N PHE A 79 -14.55 -0.40 10.10
CA PHE A 79 -15.31 -0.85 8.94
C PHE A 79 -14.71 -2.12 8.33
N LEU A 80 -13.40 -2.16 8.11
CA LEU A 80 -12.70 -3.31 7.58
C LEU A 80 -12.86 -4.58 8.43
N ARG A 81 -12.99 -4.43 9.77
CA ARG A 81 -13.22 -5.56 10.69
C ARG A 81 -14.55 -6.29 10.49
N ARG A 82 -15.48 -5.74 9.69
CA ARG A 82 -16.73 -6.41 9.31
C ARG A 82 -16.50 -7.59 8.37
N TYR A 83 -15.39 -7.59 7.65
CA TYR A 83 -15.03 -8.65 6.72
C TYR A 83 -14.21 -9.73 7.43
N PRO A 84 -14.42 -11.01 7.08
CA PRO A 84 -13.55 -12.11 7.50
C PRO A 84 -12.09 -11.80 7.16
N LYS A 85 -11.15 -12.28 7.98
CA LYS A 85 -9.72 -11.95 7.85
C LYS A 85 -9.19 -12.21 6.43
N GLU A 86 -9.58 -13.34 5.84
CA GLU A 86 -9.16 -13.80 4.51
C GLU A 86 -9.75 -13.00 3.34
N LYS A 87 -10.82 -12.25 3.58
CA LYS A 87 -11.50 -11.38 2.58
C LYS A 87 -11.30 -9.90 2.85
N ARG A 88 -10.64 -9.57 3.96
CA ARG A 88 -10.44 -8.19 4.38
C ARG A 88 -9.45 -7.51 3.45
N THR A 89 -9.82 -6.34 2.95
CA THR A 89 -8.90 -5.48 2.19
C THR A 89 -7.73 -5.06 3.09
N MET A 90 -6.50 -5.32 2.63
CA MET A 90 -5.31 -4.76 3.25
C MET A 90 -5.16 -3.31 2.80
N VAL A 91 -4.96 -2.41 3.75
CA VAL A 91 -4.70 -0.99 3.48
C VAL A 91 -3.27 -0.67 3.88
N VAL A 92 -2.48 -0.17 2.95
CA VAL A 92 -1.12 0.32 3.16
C VAL A 92 -1.12 1.84 3.12
N GLY A 93 -0.58 2.47 4.13
CA GLY A 93 -0.69 3.90 4.39
C GLY A 93 -1.69 4.20 5.51
N PRO A 94 -2.10 5.47 5.69
CA PRO A 94 -1.87 6.65 4.83
C PRO A 94 -0.46 7.21 4.94
N ASN A 95 -0.20 8.33 4.23
CA ASN A 95 1.08 9.04 4.25
C ASN A 95 2.26 8.09 3.98
N CYS A 96 2.20 7.37 2.89
CA CYS A 96 3.16 6.32 2.56
C CYS A 96 3.69 6.44 1.13
N ALA A 97 4.81 5.77 0.88
CA ALA A 97 5.42 5.70 -0.43
C ALA A 97 4.85 4.57 -1.31
N GLY A 98 4.16 3.61 -0.70
CA GLY A 98 3.61 2.46 -1.40
C GLY A 98 4.40 1.16 -1.21
N ILE A 99 4.28 0.29 -2.19
CA ILE A 99 4.90 -1.04 -2.20
C ILE A 99 5.63 -1.22 -3.53
N ILE A 100 6.82 -1.80 -3.47
CA ILE A 100 7.54 -2.26 -4.65
C ILE A 100 8.12 -3.66 -4.40
N SER A 101 7.84 -4.60 -5.31
CA SER A 101 8.56 -5.86 -5.41
C SER A 101 9.53 -5.74 -6.58
N ALA A 102 10.83 -5.75 -6.28
CA ALA A 102 11.88 -5.40 -7.23
C ALA A 102 11.85 -6.32 -8.48
N GLY A 103 11.81 -5.71 -9.65
CA GLY A 103 11.72 -6.42 -10.93
C GLY A 103 10.34 -7.04 -11.24
N LYS A 104 9.33 -6.89 -10.37
CA LYS A 104 7.98 -7.46 -10.56
C LYS A 104 6.90 -6.39 -10.73
N ALA A 105 6.64 -5.59 -9.69
CA ALA A 105 5.56 -4.62 -9.68
C ALA A 105 5.80 -3.49 -8.68
N MET A 106 5.16 -2.35 -8.93
CA MET A 106 5.10 -1.23 -8.02
C MET A 106 3.66 -0.72 -7.92
N LEU A 107 3.25 -0.47 -6.69
CA LEU A 107 1.99 0.19 -6.35
C LEU A 107 2.32 1.36 -5.41
N GLY A 108 2.64 2.53 -5.95
CA GLY A 108 3.11 3.68 -5.17
C GLY A 108 3.91 4.68 -6.00
N ILE A 109 4.71 5.47 -5.28
CA ILE A 109 5.54 6.56 -5.81
C ILE A 109 7.04 6.32 -5.58
N MET A 110 7.43 5.10 -5.27
CA MET A 110 8.81 4.75 -4.97
C MET A 110 9.74 4.94 -6.17
N PRO A 111 10.99 5.41 -5.97
CA PRO A 111 11.97 5.57 -7.06
C PRO A 111 12.49 4.19 -7.52
N GLY A 112 11.81 3.56 -8.47
CA GLY A 112 12.07 2.18 -8.88
C GLY A 112 13.51 1.87 -9.30
N HIS A 113 14.28 2.89 -9.71
CA HIS A 113 15.65 2.72 -10.17
C HIS A 113 16.67 2.33 -9.09
N ILE A 114 16.37 2.60 -7.81
CA ILE A 114 17.24 2.22 -6.67
C ILE A 114 16.99 0.78 -6.20
N TYR A 115 15.88 0.16 -6.61
CA TYR A 115 15.48 -1.18 -6.17
C TYR A 115 16.00 -2.25 -7.12
N LYS A 116 17.14 -2.84 -6.80
CA LYS A 116 17.65 -4.03 -7.49
C LYS A 116 17.04 -5.28 -6.88
N LYS A 117 16.74 -6.27 -7.72
CA LYS A 117 16.18 -7.55 -7.24
C LYS A 117 17.18 -8.28 -6.34
N GLY A 118 16.68 -8.78 -5.22
CA GLY A 118 17.45 -9.55 -4.23
C GLY A 118 16.54 -10.16 -3.17
N SER A 119 17.08 -10.43 -1.99
CA SER A 119 16.41 -11.19 -0.93
C SER A 119 16.10 -10.41 0.34
N ILE A 120 16.31 -9.09 0.35
CA ILE A 120 16.06 -8.29 1.56
C ILE A 120 14.68 -7.64 1.48
N GLY A 121 13.83 -7.97 2.44
CA GLY A 121 12.57 -7.28 2.70
C GLY A 121 12.81 -5.94 3.40
N ILE A 122 12.02 -4.91 3.10
CA ILE A 122 12.07 -3.63 3.81
C ILE A 122 10.65 -3.26 4.21
N VAL A 123 10.44 -2.95 5.50
CA VAL A 123 9.19 -2.35 5.97
C VAL A 123 9.52 -1.07 6.73
N SER A 124 8.94 0.06 6.28
CA SER A 124 9.33 1.37 6.79
C SER A 124 8.15 2.29 7.04
N ARG A 125 8.20 3.02 8.15
CA ARG A 125 7.31 4.17 8.39
C ARG A 125 7.80 5.43 7.68
N SER A 126 9.11 5.56 7.47
CA SER A 126 9.72 6.68 6.76
C SER A 126 9.96 6.34 5.29
N GLY A 127 9.44 7.16 4.36
CA GLY A 127 9.70 6.99 2.93
C GLY A 127 11.19 7.16 2.61
N THR A 128 11.80 8.26 3.05
CA THR A 128 13.20 8.60 2.75
C THR A 128 14.20 7.60 3.33
N LEU A 129 14.04 7.18 4.59
CA LEU A 129 14.93 6.17 5.18
C LEU A 129 14.73 4.79 4.53
N GLY A 130 13.51 4.48 4.09
CA GLY A 130 13.26 3.26 3.31
C GLY A 130 13.98 3.27 1.96
N TYR A 131 14.05 4.42 1.28
CA TYR A 131 14.81 4.57 0.03
C TYR A 131 16.31 4.45 0.26
N GLU A 132 16.84 5.09 1.31
CA GLU A 132 18.25 5.02 1.68
C GLU A 132 18.66 3.56 1.98
N ALA A 133 17.86 2.84 2.77
CA ALA A 133 18.11 1.43 3.05
C ALA A 133 18.10 0.58 1.76
N ALA A 134 17.13 0.80 0.88
CA ALA A 134 17.04 0.07 -0.39
C ALA A 134 18.25 0.32 -1.29
N GLU A 135 18.72 1.55 -1.37
CA GLU A 135 19.90 1.90 -2.16
C GLU A 135 21.17 1.26 -1.59
N GLN A 136 21.38 1.36 -0.26
CA GLN A 136 22.54 0.76 0.40
C GLN A 136 22.57 -0.77 0.21
N VAL A 137 21.45 -1.43 0.44
CA VAL A 137 21.30 -2.88 0.25
C VAL A 137 21.58 -3.27 -1.20
N SER A 138 21.07 -2.48 -2.16
CA SER A 138 21.31 -2.71 -3.58
C SER A 138 22.77 -2.49 -3.98
N ASN A 139 23.46 -1.53 -3.36
CA ASN A 139 24.85 -1.22 -3.67
C ASN A 139 25.83 -2.27 -3.12
N VAL A 140 25.50 -2.93 -2.01
CA VAL A 140 26.31 -4.07 -1.49
C VAL A 140 25.97 -5.40 -2.17
N GLY A 141 25.05 -5.40 -3.15
CA GLY A 141 24.75 -6.59 -3.96
C GLY A 141 23.73 -7.56 -3.38
N LEU A 142 23.10 -7.25 -2.23
CA LEU A 142 22.06 -8.09 -1.63
C LEU A 142 20.69 -7.91 -2.30
N GLY A 143 20.39 -6.68 -2.73
CA GLY A 143 19.13 -6.35 -3.41
C GLY A 143 17.88 -6.50 -2.54
N VAL A 144 16.74 -6.09 -3.09
CA VAL A 144 15.46 -6.03 -2.39
C VAL A 144 14.49 -7.04 -3.00
N SER A 145 13.83 -7.84 -2.15
CA SER A 145 12.69 -8.66 -2.55
C SER A 145 11.44 -7.79 -2.70
N THR A 146 11.00 -7.22 -1.60
CA THR A 146 9.87 -6.29 -1.52
C THR A 146 10.15 -5.19 -0.51
N SER A 147 9.78 -3.96 -0.83
CA SER A 147 9.81 -2.83 0.09
C SER A 147 8.39 -2.30 0.29
N VAL A 148 8.00 -2.11 1.55
CA VAL A 148 6.69 -1.60 1.96
C VAL A 148 6.86 -0.35 2.79
N GLY A 149 6.28 0.75 2.31
CA GLY A 149 6.11 1.96 3.11
C GLY A 149 4.77 1.93 3.80
N ILE A 150 4.73 1.74 5.12
CA ILE A 150 3.46 1.70 5.87
C ILE A 150 2.97 3.07 6.30
N GLY A 151 3.81 4.10 6.16
CA GLY A 151 3.50 5.49 6.47
C GLY A 151 3.79 5.91 7.91
N GLY A 152 4.05 7.21 8.10
CA GLY A 152 4.43 7.81 9.38
C GLY A 152 3.26 8.15 10.31
N ASP A 153 2.02 8.03 9.85
CA ASP A 153 0.84 8.42 10.63
C ASP A 153 0.62 7.52 11.87
N PRO A 154 -0.01 8.05 12.94
CA PRO A 154 -0.25 7.27 14.15
C PRO A 154 -1.17 6.06 13.95
N ILE A 155 -2.09 6.14 12.99
CA ILE A 155 -3.06 5.08 12.69
C ILE A 155 -2.89 4.64 11.24
N ASN A 156 -2.10 3.60 11.06
CA ASN A 156 -1.89 2.96 9.76
C ASN A 156 -2.98 1.92 9.47
N GLY A 157 -3.22 1.67 8.19
CA GLY A 157 -4.11 0.61 7.72
C GLY A 157 -3.62 -0.79 8.07
N SER A 158 -2.32 -1.05 7.85
CA SER A 158 -1.60 -2.27 8.23
C SER A 158 -0.42 -1.93 9.15
N SER A 159 -0.02 -2.89 9.99
CA SER A 159 1.05 -2.76 10.97
C SER A 159 2.35 -3.42 10.50
N PHE A 160 3.45 -3.19 11.24
CA PHE A 160 4.68 -3.96 11.06
C PHE A 160 4.43 -5.46 11.14
N LEU A 161 3.69 -5.92 12.16
CA LEU A 161 3.37 -7.33 12.36
C LEU A 161 2.68 -7.95 11.15
N ASP A 162 1.72 -7.25 10.53
CA ASP A 162 1.03 -7.74 9.33
C ASP A 162 2.03 -8.00 8.19
N HIS A 163 2.99 -7.10 7.98
CA HIS A 163 3.99 -7.22 6.93
C HIS A 163 5.11 -8.21 7.27
N MET A 164 5.53 -8.30 8.55
CA MET A 164 6.50 -9.30 8.99
C MET A 164 5.98 -10.71 8.79
N GLN A 165 4.69 -10.96 9.03
CA GLN A 165 4.06 -12.25 8.73
C GLN A 165 4.10 -12.58 7.24
N LEU A 166 3.85 -11.60 6.36
CA LEU A 166 3.94 -11.79 4.92
C LEU A 166 5.38 -12.06 4.45
N PHE A 167 6.35 -11.37 5.01
CA PHE A 167 7.77 -11.61 4.72
C PHE A 167 8.24 -12.98 5.20
N ASN A 168 7.76 -13.43 6.37
CA ASN A 168 8.07 -14.77 6.88
C ASN A 168 7.57 -15.89 5.95
N ASP A 169 6.45 -15.67 5.28
CA ASP A 169 5.84 -16.62 4.36
C ASP A 169 6.38 -16.48 2.92
N ASP A 170 7.19 -15.45 2.64
CA ASP A 170 7.75 -15.20 1.31
C ASP A 170 9.08 -15.95 1.12
N PRO A 171 9.15 -16.97 0.24
CA PRO A 171 10.37 -17.73 0.02
C PRO A 171 11.49 -16.93 -0.68
N GLU A 172 11.19 -15.75 -1.21
CA GLU A 172 12.20 -14.87 -1.83
C GLU A 172 12.83 -13.91 -0.81
N THR A 173 12.33 -13.87 0.43
CA THR A 173 12.84 -12.97 1.48
C THR A 173 13.62 -13.75 2.54
N GLU A 174 14.92 -13.45 2.66
CA GLU A 174 15.83 -14.10 3.61
C GLU A 174 16.04 -13.28 4.89
N ALA A 175 15.93 -11.96 4.80
CA ALA A 175 16.07 -11.05 5.93
C ALA A 175 15.20 -9.81 5.73
N VAL A 176 14.83 -9.13 6.82
CA VAL A 176 13.99 -7.92 6.78
C VAL A 176 14.65 -6.77 7.52
N ILE A 177 14.67 -5.61 6.89
CA ILE A 177 15.02 -4.33 7.52
C ILE A 177 13.72 -3.66 7.94
N MET A 178 13.59 -3.39 9.24
CA MET A 178 12.44 -2.69 9.81
C MET A 178 12.88 -1.29 10.23
N ILE A 179 12.20 -0.26 9.72
CA ILE A 179 12.47 1.15 9.99
C ILE A 179 11.25 1.76 10.67
N GLY A 180 11.38 1.96 11.98
CA GLY A 180 10.34 2.53 12.82
C GLY A 180 10.29 4.05 12.83
N GLU A 181 9.47 4.56 13.73
CA GLU A 181 9.31 5.98 14.02
C GLU A 181 9.26 6.16 15.54
N ILE A 182 9.59 7.35 16.01
CA ILE A 182 9.59 7.63 17.46
C ILE A 182 8.17 7.50 18.03
N GLY A 183 8.02 6.66 19.04
CA GLY A 183 6.80 6.51 19.84
C GLY A 183 5.93 5.32 19.45
N GLY A 184 5.31 4.72 20.44
CA GLY A 184 4.45 3.53 20.32
C GLY A 184 5.20 2.21 20.47
N PRO A 185 4.46 1.10 20.64
CA PRO A 185 5.02 -0.24 20.84
C PRO A 185 5.13 -1.07 19.56
N GLN A 186 4.78 -0.54 18.40
CA GLN A 186 4.54 -1.30 17.17
C GLN A 186 5.79 -2.05 16.68
N GLU A 187 6.97 -1.46 16.86
CA GLU A 187 8.26 -2.07 16.50
C GLU A 187 8.62 -3.23 17.43
N ALA A 188 8.23 -3.14 18.70
CA ALA A 188 8.50 -4.20 19.70
C ALA A 188 7.48 -5.36 19.61
N GLU A 189 6.31 -5.12 19.00
CA GLU A 189 5.25 -6.12 18.80
C GLU A 189 5.47 -6.97 17.55
N ALA A 190 6.33 -6.50 16.64
CA ALA A 190 6.61 -7.14 15.36
C ALA A 190 7.75 -8.15 15.46
#